data_d29fc81ccd47baee6fcb9d8fc9ac6e97
#
_entry.id   d29fc81ccd47baee6fcb9d8fc9ac6e97
#
_cell.length_a   1.000
_cell.length_b   1.000
_cell.length_c   1.000
_cell.angle_alpha   90.00
_cell.angle_beta   90.00
_cell.angle_gamma   90.00
#
_symmetry.space_group_name_H-M   'P 1'
#
loop_
_entity.id
_entity.type
_entity.pdbx_description
1 polymer ?
#
loop_
_entity_poly.entity_id
_entity_poly.type
_entity_poly.pdbx_seq_one_letter_code
_entity_poly.pdbx_strand_id
1 'polypeptide(L)'
;DLSRPWFDYISRCQFLLQRGMPVVDVCILGIGEPGGIPAGFKTDFCNEETLSRMTVQNGDLVLPDGMRYRLLLLPGNRQIPMQSLKEIDRLVKAGASIAGPRPDRIPGLTNYPNEDREIQKIAGTIWGNCDGNSVKEARCGKGYVFWGLPVSEVLAKRGRSPDVVFREPRSGEGVLPSSLAAGILFNHR
;
A
#
# COMPACT_ATOMS: atom_id res chain seq x y z
N ASP A 1 -21.68 39.22 11.27
CA ASP A 1 -20.39 38.68 10.83
C ASP A 1 -20.63 37.61 9.76
N LEU A 2 -20.28 37.92 8.49
CA LEU A 2 -20.51 37.06 7.33
C LEU A 2 -19.62 35.81 7.32
N SER A 3 -18.57 35.78 8.12
CA SER A 3 -17.60 34.67 8.17
C SER A 3 -18.05 33.52 9.09
N ARG A 4 -18.93 33.76 10.06
CA ARG A 4 -19.37 32.78 11.04
C ARG A 4 -19.97 31.52 10.43
N PRO A 5 -20.88 31.56 9.45
CA PRO A 5 -21.43 30.34 8.83
C PRO A 5 -20.35 29.47 8.16
N TRP A 6 -19.33 30.11 7.58
CA TRP A 6 -18.18 29.43 6.98
C TRP A 6 -17.34 28.68 8.03
N PHE A 7 -16.99 29.35 9.13
CA PHE A 7 -16.24 28.70 10.20
C PHE A 7 -17.04 27.57 10.90
N ASP A 8 -18.35 27.76 11.09
CA ASP A 8 -19.22 26.73 11.62
C ASP A 8 -19.30 25.51 10.69
N TYR A 9 -19.33 25.71 9.37
CA TYR A 9 -19.27 24.66 8.36
C TYR A 9 -17.94 23.90 8.42
N ILE A 10 -16.80 24.60 8.36
CA ILE A 10 -15.47 24.02 8.42
C ILE A 10 -15.27 23.22 9.72
N SER A 11 -15.68 23.78 10.86
CA SER A 11 -15.57 23.11 12.16
C SER A 11 -16.35 21.81 12.22
N ARG A 12 -17.56 21.77 11.65
CA ARG A 12 -18.35 20.53 11.54
C ARG A 12 -17.70 19.50 10.62
N CYS A 13 -17.20 19.95 9.47
CA CYS A 13 -16.45 19.06 8.56
C CYS A 13 -15.21 18.47 9.24
N GLN A 14 -14.40 19.28 9.91
CA GLN A 14 -13.22 18.84 10.64
C GLN A 14 -13.58 17.86 11.76
N PHE A 15 -14.63 18.16 12.53
CA PHE A 15 -15.10 17.26 13.58
C PHE A 15 -15.47 15.87 13.03
N LEU A 16 -16.21 15.80 11.92
CA LEU A 16 -16.57 14.54 11.29
C LEU A 16 -15.36 13.82 10.72
N LEU A 17 -14.45 14.55 10.06
CA LEU A 17 -13.24 14.00 9.47
C LEU A 17 -12.20 13.51 10.49
N GLN A 18 -12.31 13.89 11.75
CA GLN A 18 -11.44 13.42 12.85
C GLN A 18 -12.05 12.23 13.62
N ARG A 19 -13.26 11.78 13.29
CA ARG A 19 -13.90 10.64 13.96
C ARG A 19 -13.46 9.33 13.38
N GLY A 20 -13.13 8.38 14.28
CA GLY A 20 -12.70 7.03 13.91
C GLY A 20 -11.29 6.96 13.33
N MET A 21 -10.91 5.77 12.91
CA MET A 21 -9.64 5.50 12.21
C MET A 21 -9.89 5.54 10.69
N PRO A 22 -9.01 6.16 9.90
CA PRO A 22 -9.12 6.08 8.45
C PRO A 22 -8.98 4.63 7.98
N VAL A 23 -9.78 4.24 7.01
CA VAL A 23 -9.61 2.95 6.33
C VAL A 23 -8.67 3.14 5.15
N VAL A 24 -7.54 2.47 5.19
CA VAL A 24 -6.51 2.53 4.16
C VAL A 24 -6.06 1.12 3.81
N ASP A 25 -6.02 0.80 2.54
CA ASP A 25 -5.74 -0.56 2.08
C ASP A 25 -4.27 -0.81 1.80
N VAL A 26 -3.61 0.17 1.20
CA VAL A 26 -2.26 0.02 0.68
C VAL A 26 -1.32 1.00 1.36
N CYS A 27 -0.29 0.47 2.00
CA CYS A 27 0.83 1.24 2.49
C CYS A 27 1.96 1.23 1.44
N ILE A 28 2.51 2.39 1.12
CA ILE A 28 3.55 2.56 0.11
C ILE A 28 4.86 2.89 0.82
N LEU A 29 5.89 2.08 0.59
CA LEU A 29 7.21 2.36 1.14
C LEU A 29 7.93 3.43 0.31
N GLY A 30 8.28 4.54 0.95
CA GLY A 30 8.99 5.66 0.33
C GLY A 30 8.07 6.78 -0.13
N ILE A 31 8.55 7.61 -1.05
CA ILE A 31 7.86 8.79 -1.58
C ILE A 31 7.63 8.59 -3.08
N GLY A 32 6.48 8.94 -3.56
CA GLY A 32 6.11 8.90 -4.97
C GLY A 32 4.76 8.22 -5.19
N GLU A 33 4.03 8.65 -6.18
CA GLU A 33 2.79 7.97 -6.54
C GLU A 33 3.11 6.68 -7.29
N PRO A 34 2.82 5.52 -6.73
CA PRO A 34 2.86 4.29 -7.50
C PRO A 34 1.71 4.34 -8.50
N GLY A 35 2.03 4.29 -9.77
CA GLY A 35 1.01 4.10 -10.79
C GLY A 35 0.19 2.83 -10.53
N GLY A 36 -1.09 2.84 -10.89
CA GLY A 36 -1.90 1.62 -10.92
C GLY A 36 -2.64 1.27 -9.63
N ILE A 37 -2.82 2.21 -8.70
CA ILE A 37 -3.78 2.02 -7.60
C ILE A 37 -5.19 2.11 -8.18
N PRO A 38 -6.02 1.07 -8.04
CA PRO A 38 -7.37 1.10 -8.57
C PRO A 38 -8.26 2.07 -7.79
N ALA A 39 -9.23 2.67 -8.48
CA ALA A 39 -10.24 3.50 -7.84
C ALA A 39 -10.98 2.72 -6.74
N GLY A 40 -11.31 3.40 -5.65
CA GLY A 40 -12.01 2.79 -4.53
C GLY A 40 -11.12 2.19 -3.44
N PHE A 41 -9.80 2.19 -3.62
CA PHE A 41 -8.83 1.87 -2.58
C PHE A 41 -8.09 3.12 -2.11
N LYS A 42 -7.78 3.18 -0.84
CA LYS A 42 -6.99 4.26 -0.24
C LYS A 42 -5.56 3.85 -0.03
N THR A 43 -4.67 4.84 -0.13
CA THR A 43 -3.22 4.64 0.06
C THR A 43 -2.67 5.57 1.12
N ASP A 44 -1.60 5.14 1.75
CA ASP A 44 -0.79 5.91 2.67
C ASP A 44 0.69 5.63 2.43
N PHE A 45 1.56 6.50 2.92
CA PHE A 45 3.01 6.35 2.75
C PHE A 45 3.66 6.00 4.09
N CYS A 46 4.67 5.16 4.02
CA CYS A 46 5.51 4.88 5.18
C CYS A 46 7.00 5.05 4.86
N ASN A 47 7.73 5.41 5.87
CA ASN A 47 9.18 5.41 5.89
C ASN A 47 9.73 4.20 6.67
N GLU A 48 11.04 4.11 6.78
CA GLU A 48 11.74 3.05 7.50
C GLU A 48 11.33 2.97 8.99
N GLU A 49 11.19 4.12 9.66
CA GLU A 49 10.75 4.17 11.06
C GLU A 49 9.34 3.61 11.22
N THR A 50 8.41 4.03 10.39
CA THR A 50 7.03 3.53 10.40
C THR A 50 6.99 2.02 10.14
N LEU A 51 7.77 1.55 9.15
CA LEU A 51 7.88 0.13 8.82
C LEU A 51 8.37 -0.72 9.99
N SER A 52 9.36 -0.22 10.76
CA SER A 52 9.91 -0.93 11.93
C SER A 52 8.89 -1.10 13.06
N ARG A 53 7.91 -0.19 13.17
CA ARG A 53 6.86 -0.22 14.19
C ARG A 53 5.67 -1.10 13.81
N MET A 54 5.58 -1.55 12.55
CA MET A 54 4.50 -2.42 12.10
C MET A 54 4.59 -3.81 12.69
N THR A 55 3.45 -4.39 12.96
CA THR A 55 3.24 -5.80 13.31
C THR A 55 2.28 -6.44 12.32
N VAL A 56 2.10 -7.77 12.39
CA VAL A 56 1.15 -8.47 11.52
C VAL A 56 0.07 -9.15 12.36
N GLN A 57 -1.19 -8.85 12.06
CA GLN A 57 -2.35 -9.46 12.69
C GLN A 57 -3.34 -9.90 11.61
N ASN A 58 -3.63 -11.19 11.55
CA ASN A 58 -4.56 -11.79 10.56
C ASN A 58 -4.18 -11.50 9.09
N GLY A 59 -2.88 -11.33 8.81
CA GLY A 59 -2.38 -11.01 7.48
C GLY A 59 -2.36 -9.51 7.13
N ASP A 60 -2.89 -8.64 7.98
CA ASP A 60 -2.81 -7.19 7.84
C ASP A 60 -1.59 -6.64 8.59
N LEU A 61 -0.97 -5.62 8.02
CA LEU A 61 0.05 -4.80 8.68
C LEU A 61 -0.64 -3.83 9.64
N VAL A 62 -0.19 -3.78 10.88
CA VAL A 62 -0.84 -3.01 11.95
C VAL A 62 0.17 -2.15 12.67
N LEU A 63 -0.11 -0.85 12.76
CA LEU A 63 0.64 0.11 13.55
C LEU A 63 0.18 0.13 15.02
N PRO A 64 0.99 0.63 15.95
CA PRO A 64 0.63 0.68 17.38
C PRO A 64 -0.62 1.51 17.70
N ASP A 65 -0.96 2.49 16.87
CA ASP A 65 -2.17 3.32 16.98
C ASP A 65 -3.44 2.63 16.45
N GLY A 66 -3.30 1.44 15.86
CA GLY A 66 -4.41 0.66 15.32
C GLY A 66 -4.63 0.79 13.81
N MET A 67 -3.88 1.67 13.12
CA MET A 67 -3.93 1.74 11.66
C MET A 67 -3.58 0.39 11.05
N ARG A 68 -4.32 0.01 9.99
CA ARG A 68 -4.18 -1.28 9.32
C ARG A 68 -4.02 -1.11 7.82
N TYR A 69 -3.10 -1.90 7.26
CA TYR A 69 -2.87 -1.96 5.82
C TYR A 69 -2.90 -3.42 5.36
N ARG A 70 -3.49 -3.66 4.22
CA ARG A 70 -3.69 -5.00 3.64
C ARG A 70 -2.54 -5.41 2.72
N LEU A 71 -1.81 -4.41 2.21
CA LEU A 71 -0.72 -4.59 1.27
C LEU A 71 0.38 -3.55 1.53
N LEU A 72 1.62 -4.00 1.54
CA LEU A 72 2.79 -3.13 1.44
C LEU A 72 3.26 -3.08 -0.01
N LEU A 73 3.26 -1.89 -0.60
CA LEU A 73 3.74 -1.67 -1.96
C LEU A 73 5.16 -1.12 -1.91
N LEU A 74 6.06 -1.76 -2.65
CA LEU A 74 7.48 -1.39 -2.70
C LEU A 74 7.79 -0.48 -3.88
N PRO A 75 8.85 0.35 -3.80
CA PRO A 75 9.26 1.21 -4.89
C PRO A 75 9.70 0.40 -6.11
N GLY A 76 9.37 0.92 -7.30
CA GLY A 76 9.67 0.27 -8.57
C GLY A 76 11.15 0.28 -8.99
N ASN A 77 11.97 1.11 -8.34
CA ASN A 77 13.38 1.31 -8.70
C ASN A 77 14.35 0.22 -8.20
N ARG A 78 13.84 -0.80 -7.51
CA ARG A 78 14.59 -1.95 -6.97
C ARG A 78 15.68 -1.59 -5.95
N GLN A 79 15.60 -0.40 -5.38
CA GLN A 79 16.51 0.05 -4.32
C GLN A 79 15.77 0.11 -2.99
N ILE A 80 16.32 -0.55 -1.98
CA ILE A 80 15.75 -0.56 -0.63
C ILE A 80 16.90 -0.48 0.38
N PRO A 81 16.81 0.36 1.44
CA PRO A 81 17.75 0.32 2.53
C PRO A 81 17.80 -1.06 3.19
N MET A 82 18.97 -1.49 3.62
CA MET A 82 19.18 -2.81 4.25
C MET A 82 18.23 -3.04 5.43
N GLN A 83 18.05 -2.02 6.27
CA GLN A 83 17.17 -2.12 7.42
C GLN A 83 15.70 -2.33 6.99
N SER A 84 15.23 -1.58 6.00
CA SER A 84 13.88 -1.76 5.45
C SER A 84 13.67 -3.18 4.89
N LEU A 85 14.67 -3.76 4.22
CA LEU A 85 14.55 -5.14 3.71
C LEU A 85 14.49 -6.18 4.85
N LYS A 86 15.23 -5.98 5.93
CA LYS A 86 15.15 -6.84 7.12
C LYS A 86 13.76 -6.76 7.78
N GLU A 87 13.18 -5.57 7.86
CA GLU A 87 11.82 -5.41 8.37
C GLU A 87 10.77 -6.05 7.44
N ILE A 88 10.92 -5.92 6.12
CA ILE A 88 10.07 -6.59 5.14
C ILE A 88 10.14 -8.12 5.33
N ASP A 89 11.34 -8.68 5.48
CA ASP A 89 11.53 -10.12 5.74
C ASP A 89 10.78 -10.58 7.00
N ARG A 90 10.90 -9.81 8.09
CA ARG A 90 10.18 -10.06 9.34
C ARG A 90 8.66 -10.05 9.14
N LEU A 91 8.14 -9.02 8.47
CA LEU A 91 6.70 -8.82 8.26
C LEU A 91 6.11 -9.89 7.35
N VAL A 92 6.79 -10.23 6.24
CA VAL A 92 6.30 -11.29 5.33
C VAL A 92 6.31 -12.64 6.01
N LYS A 93 7.37 -12.99 6.73
CA LYS A 93 7.41 -14.24 7.50
C LYS A 93 6.29 -14.34 8.53
N ALA A 94 5.89 -13.21 9.12
CA ALA A 94 4.76 -13.13 10.06
C ALA A 94 3.38 -13.22 9.38
N GLY A 95 3.28 -13.00 8.06
CA GLY A 95 2.04 -13.18 7.32
C GLY A 95 1.60 -12.00 6.44
N ALA A 96 2.40 -10.93 6.36
CA ALA A 96 2.08 -9.79 5.52
C ALA A 96 2.10 -10.13 4.02
N SER A 97 1.34 -9.36 3.25
CA SER A 97 1.41 -9.35 1.79
C SER A 97 2.21 -8.15 1.32
N ILE A 98 3.17 -8.37 0.43
CA ILE A 98 3.95 -7.32 -0.21
C ILE A 98 3.83 -7.40 -1.73
N ALA A 99 3.89 -6.27 -2.42
CA ALA A 99 3.95 -6.22 -3.87
C ALA A 99 5.06 -5.28 -4.33
N GLY A 100 5.83 -5.72 -5.32
CA GLY A 100 6.91 -4.94 -5.92
C GLY A 100 8.05 -5.79 -6.44
N PRO A 101 8.98 -5.18 -7.20
CA PRO A 101 10.12 -5.89 -7.76
C PRO A 101 11.08 -6.34 -6.67
N ARG A 102 11.79 -7.44 -6.94
CA ARG A 102 12.89 -7.90 -6.09
C ARG A 102 14.00 -6.85 -6.07
N PRO A 103 14.36 -6.32 -4.88
CA PRO A 103 15.46 -5.37 -4.78
C PRO A 103 16.80 -6.05 -5.09
N ASP A 104 17.71 -5.28 -5.65
CA ASP A 104 19.04 -5.76 -6.04
C ASP A 104 20.18 -4.91 -5.48
N ARG A 105 19.89 -3.74 -4.90
CA ARG A 105 20.90 -2.83 -4.34
C ARG A 105 20.34 -1.92 -3.24
N ILE A 106 21.26 -1.35 -2.46
CA ILE A 106 20.93 -0.27 -1.52
C ILE A 106 20.90 1.10 -2.24
N PRO A 107 20.23 2.09 -1.67
CA PRO A 107 20.44 3.49 -2.07
C PRO A 107 21.86 3.94 -1.71
N GLY A 108 22.60 4.49 -2.70
CA GLY A 108 23.97 4.95 -2.50
C GLY A 108 25.03 3.86 -2.68
N LEU A 109 26.25 4.13 -2.21
CA LEU A 109 27.43 3.28 -2.39
C LEU A 109 28.07 2.84 -1.04
N THR A 110 27.33 2.90 0.03
CA THR A 110 27.81 2.49 1.36
C THR A 110 28.25 1.02 1.30
N ASN A 111 29.48 0.76 1.73
CA ASN A 111 30.07 -0.59 1.78
C ASN A 111 29.90 -1.44 0.50
N TYR A 112 29.85 -0.77 -0.66
CA TYR A 112 29.78 -1.42 -1.97
C TYR A 112 31.01 -2.32 -2.22
N PRO A 113 30.89 -3.54 -2.79
CA PRO A 113 29.67 -4.20 -3.25
C PRO A 113 29.05 -5.18 -2.21
N ASN A 114 29.50 -5.17 -0.95
CA ASN A 114 29.15 -6.19 0.03
C ASN A 114 27.68 -6.09 0.45
N GLU A 115 27.18 -4.89 0.69
CA GLU A 115 25.78 -4.69 1.06
C GLU A 115 24.83 -5.06 -0.07
N ASP A 116 25.17 -4.78 -1.32
CA ASP A 116 24.36 -5.20 -2.47
C ASP A 116 24.27 -6.74 -2.57
N ARG A 117 25.36 -7.46 -2.29
CA ARG A 117 25.33 -8.92 -2.23
C ARG A 117 24.44 -9.45 -1.10
N GLU A 118 24.47 -8.80 0.06
CA GLU A 118 23.61 -9.15 1.18
C GLU A 118 22.14 -8.88 0.87
N ILE A 119 21.80 -7.72 0.26
CA ILE A 119 20.46 -7.41 -0.24
C ILE A 119 19.96 -8.50 -1.19
N GLN A 120 20.75 -8.86 -2.19
CA GLN A 120 20.39 -9.88 -3.17
C GLN A 120 20.14 -11.24 -2.52
N LYS A 121 20.93 -11.61 -1.52
CA LYS A 121 20.76 -12.86 -0.77
C LYS A 121 19.45 -12.86 0.02
N ILE A 122 19.17 -11.80 0.81
CA ILE A 122 17.94 -11.69 1.59
C ILE A 122 16.73 -11.61 0.67
N ALA A 123 16.78 -10.76 -0.36
CA ALA A 123 15.71 -10.64 -1.34
C ALA A 123 15.45 -11.95 -2.09
N GLY A 124 16.50 -12.71 -2.41
CA GLY A 124 16.37 -14.05 -2.99
C GLY A 124 15.60 -15.01 -2.11
N THR A 125 15.75 -14.94 -0.79
CA THR A 125 15.00 -15.77 0.15
C THR A 125 13.53 -15.36 0.21
N ILE A 126 13.24 -14.04 0.16
CA ILE A 126 11.86 -13.51 0.27
C ILE A 126 11.08 -13.76 -1.03
N TRP A 127 11.66 -13.41 -2.19
CA TRP A 127 10.99 -13.55 -3.49
C TRP A 127 11.04 -14.98 -4.04
N GLY A 128 12.00 -15.81 -3.59
CA GLY A 128 12.15 -17.17 -4.10
C GLY A 128 12.24 -17.19 -5.62
N ASN A 129 11.34 -17.91 -6.26
CA ASN A 129 11.23 -18.03 -7.71
C ASN A 129 10.32 -16.96 -8.37
N CYS A 130 9.78 -15.99 -7.60
CA CYS A 130 8.98 -14.90 -8.13
C CYS A 130 9.87 -13.96 -8.97
N ASP A 131 9.65 -13.96 -10.29
CA ASP A 131 10.46 -13.23 -11.27
C ASP A 131 9.73 -12.03 -11.90
N GLY A 132 8.45 -11.86 -11.58
CA GLY A 132 7.60 -10.78 -12.10
C GLY A 132 7.07 -11.01 -13.52
N ASN A 133 7.44 -12.10 -14.18
CA ASN A 133 7.04 -12.46 -15.53
C ASN A 133 6.29 -13.79 -15.56
N SER A 134 7.01 -14.89 -15.41
CA SER A 134 6.46 -16.26 -15.43
C SER A 134 5.84 -16.63 -14.09
N VAL A 135 6.52 -16.30 -13.01
CA VAL A 135 6.06 -16.51 -11.64
C VAL A 135 5.87 -15.18 -10.96
N LYS A 136 4.60 -14.81 -10.74
CA LYS A 136 4.21 -13.49 -10.22
C LYS A 136 3.83 -13.50 -8.75
N GLU A 137 3.85 -14.66 -8.13
CA GLU A 137 3.50 -14.86 -6.72
C GLU A 137 4.42 -15.89 -6.09
N ALA A 138 4.87 -15.61 -4.87
CA ALA A 138 5.61 -16.56 -4.04
C ALA A 138 5.13 -16.49 -2.60
N ARG A 139 5.23 -17.62 -1.89
CA ARG A 139 4.98 -17.66 -0.46
C ARG A 139 6.30 -17.58 0.30
N CYS A 140 6.34 -16.71 1.31
CA CYS A 140 7.47 -16.60 2.23
C CYS A 140 6.95 -16.63 3.67
N GLY A 141 7.29 -17.68 4.40
CA GLY A 141 6.73 -17.93 5.73
C GLY A 141 5.21 -18.07 5.70
N LYS A 142 4.51 -17.21 6.45
CA LYS A 142 3.04 -17.14 6.45
C LYS A 142 2.48 -16.14 5.44
N GLY A 143 3.32 -15.29 4.84
CA GLY A 143 2.94 -14.21 3.94
C GLY A 143 3.16 -14.52 2.47
N TYR A 144 2.94 -13.48 1.66
CA TYR A 144 2.98 -13.57 0.21
C TYR A 144 3.74 -12.40 -0.39
N VAL A 145 4.43 -12.69 -1.48
CA VAL A 145 5.16 -11.73 -2.29
C VAL A 145 4.57 -11.74 -3.70
N PHE A 146 4.26 -10.57 -4.22
CA PHE A 146 3.71 -10.39 -5.56
C PHE A 146 4.64 -9.49 -6.37
N TRP A 147 4.87 -9.85 -7.63
CA TRP A 147 5.63 -9.04 -8.56
C TRP A 147 5.06 -9.18 -9.98
N GLY A 148 4.87 -8.07 -10.68
CA GLY A 148 4.32 -8.07 -12.04
C GLY A 148 2.81 -8.27 -12.13
N LEU A 149 2.08 -8.18 -11.01
CA LEU A 149 0.63 -8.14 -10.97
C LEU A 149 0.15 -6.71 -10.71
N PRO A 150 -0.98 -6.30 -11.31
CA PRO A 150 -1.66 -5.07 -10.92
C PRO A 150 -2.10 -5.13 -9.45
N VAL A 151 -2.08 -3.99 -8.76
CA VAL A 151 -2.49 -3.91 -7.34
C VAL A 151 -3.93 -4.40 -7.14
N SER A 152 -4.84 -4.12 -8.10
CA SER A 152 -6.22 -4.61 -8.09
C SER A 152 -6.30 -6.14 -8.03
N GLU A 153 -5.47 -6.83 -8.80
CA GLU A 153 -5.45 -8.30 -8.82
C GLU A 153 -4.87 -8.86 -7.53
N VAL A 154 -3.81 -8.23 -6.99
CA VAL A 154 -3.23 -8.62 -5.70
C VAL A 154 -4.26 -8.49 -4.58
N LEU A 155 -4.98 -7.37 -4.51
CA LEU A 155 -6.03 -7.15 -3.50
C LEU A 155 -7.18 -8.14 -3.67
N ALA A 156 -7.63 -8.39 -4.89
CA ALA A 156 -8.67 -9.38 -5.18
C ALA A 156 -8.27 -10.81 -4.75
N LYS A 157 -7.03 -11.24 -5.04
CA LYS A 157 -6.48 -12.52 -4.58
C LYS A 157 -6.46 -12.62 -3.04
N ARG A 158 -6.33 -11.49 -2.36
CA ARG A 158 -6.38 -11.41 -0.89
C ARG A 158 -7.81 -11.26 -0.35
N GLY A 159 -8.83 -11.43 -1.19
CA GLY A 159 -10.24 -11.34 -0.82
C GLY A 159 -10.68 -9.93 -0.42
N ARG A 160 -10.05 -8.91 -1.00
CA ARG A 160 -10.32 -7.51 -0.71
C ARG A 160 -11.04 -6.83 -1.88
N SER A 161 -12.17 -6.23 -1.59
CA SER A 161 -12.93 -5.41 -2.52
C SER A 161 -12.72 -3.93 -2.20
N PRO A 162 -12.88 -3.03 -3.18
CA PRO A 162 -12.81 -1.60 -2.94
C PRO A 162 -13.96 -1.15 -2.01
N ASP A 163 -13.66 -0.16 -1.17
CA ASP A 163 -14.64 0.44 -0.26
C ASP A 163 -15.76 1.17 -1.00
N VAL A 164 -15.42 1.74 -2.17
CA VAL A 164 -16.36 2.48 -3.04
C VAL A 164 -16.22 2.00 -4.47
N VAL A 165 -17.32 1.66 -5.09
CA VAL A 165 -17.40 1.32 -6.50
C VAL A 165 -18.26 2.35 -7.21
N PHE A 166 -17.66 3.14 -8.09
CA PHE A 166 -18.40 4.03 -8.99
C PHE A 166 -18.89 3.21 -10.18
N ARG A 167 -20.20 3.18 -10.35
CA ARG A 167 -20.83 2.53 -11.50
C ARG A 167 -21.33 3.60 -12.46
N GLU A 168 -21.13 3.39 -13.76
CA GLU A 168 -21.82 4.22 -14.74
C GLU A 168 -23.34 4.00 -14.65
N PRO A 169 -24.13 5.07 -14.75
CA PRO A 169 -25.58 4.94 -14.79
C PRO A 169 -26.00 4.11 -16.00
N ARG A 170 -26.96 3.23 -15.81
CA ARG A 170 -27.60 2.57 -16.94
C ARG A 170 -28.30 3.64 -17.79
N SER A 171 -28.21 3.52 -19.12
CA SER A 171 -28.86 4.44 -20.04
C SER A 171 -30.35 4.57 -19.71
N GLY A 172 -30.79 5.78 -19.28
CA GLY A 172 -32.17 6.06 -18.91
C GLY A 172 -32.37 6.59 -17.48
N GLU A 173 -31.41 6.46 -16.59
CA GLU A 173 -31.45 7.09 -15.25
C GLU A 173 -30.67 8.41 -15.32
N GLY A 174 -31.31 9.52 -14.97
CA GLY A 174 -30.70 10.86 -14.94
C GLY A 174 -29.62 10.99 -13.88
N VAL A 175 -28.43 10.50 -14.16
CA VAL A 175 -27.30 10.48 -13.25
C VAL A 175 -26.10 11.21 -13.86
N LEU A 176 -25.30 11.79 -12.98
CA LEU A 176 -24.11 12.58 -13.30
C LEU A 176 -23.21 11.89 -14.34
N PRO A 177 -22.71 12.59 -15.36
CA PRO A 177 -21.83 12.00 -16.37
C PRO A 177 -20.58 11.38 -15.74
N SER A 178 -20.07 10.31 -16.34
CA SER A 178 -18.87 9.57 -15.92
C SER A 178 -17.64 10.45 -15.66
N SER A 179 -17.54 11.59 -16.35
CA SER A 179 -16.51 12.62 -16.09
C SER A 179 -16.61 13.27 -14.72
N LEU A 180 -17.79 13.29 -14.10
CA LEU A 180 -17.97 13.80 -12.73
C LEU A 180 -17.69 12.72 -11.67
N ALA A 181 -17.94 11.44 -11.97
CA ALA A 181 -17.59 10.34 -11.08
C ALA A 181 -16.07 10.20 -10.88
N ALA A 182 -15.28 10.50 -11.90
CA ALA A 182 -13.82 10.50 -11.82
C ALA A 182 -13.24 11.60 -10.91
N GLY A 183 -14.01 12.65 -10.61
CA GLY A 183 -13.63 13.74 -9.70
C GLY A 183 -14.13 13.58 -8.26
N ILE A 184 -14.89 12.51 -7.95
CA ILE A 184 -15.40 12.30 -6.60
C ILE A 184 -14.31 11.70 -5.71
N LEU A 185 -13.89 12.45 -4.71
CA LEU A 185 -13.03 11.97 -3.63
C LEU A 185 -13.90 11.49 -2.47
N PHE A 186 -13.57 10.36 -1.91
CA PHE A 186 -14.25 9.83 -0.73
C PHE A 186 -13.26 9.64 0.42
N ASN A 187 -13.79 9.62 1.65
CA ASN A 187 -13.04 9.28 2.85
C ASN A 187 -13.85 8.26 3.64
N HIS A 188 -13.24 7.13 3.95
CA HIS A 188 -13.81 6.08 4.78
C HIS A 188 -13.07 6.06 6.13
N ARG A 189 -13.83 6.07 7.22
CA ARG A 189 -13.33 6.03 8.61
C ARG A 189 -14.14 5.07 9.47
#